data_8a85ce601e338ad1ce6b9f57c9c029f1
#
_entry.id   8a85ce601e338ad1ce6b9f57c9c029f1
#
_cell.length_a   1.000
_cell.length_b   1.000
_cell.length_c   1.000
_cell.angle_alpha   90.00
_cell.angle_beta   90.00
_cell.angle_gamma   90.00
#
_symmetry.space_group_name_H-M   'P 1'
#
loop_
_entity.id
_entity.type
_entity.pdbx_description
1 polymer ?
#
loop_
_entity_poly.entity_id
_entity_poly.type
_entity_poly.pdbx_seq_one_letter_code
_entity_poly.pdbx_strand_id
1 'polypeptide(L)'
;MHPNLCTICESMFTKVMKQKQVPIPITIMFADIRGYTDLSQHIEATELNKVLHSFYDRRSPAIWEKDAIINKFIGDAVLAIFNFPLTRNDHVANAVQAALQLQHNCQSLKEEIGLKGNQSLGVGIGIHTGECFMGEVGTAYKDFTAIGPVVNLASRLQGAAGAGEVLVTAEVFEHVKDQFPNAQSRKLTLKGVEHLVNGFVLS
;
A
#
# COMPACT_ATOMS: atom_id res chain seq x y z
N MET A 1 11.25 -2.85 -5.47
CA MET A 1 11.81 -3.30 -6.74
C MET A 1 10.75 -4.00 -7.56
N HIS A 2 10.78 -3.93 -8.86
CA HIS A 2 9.85 -4.68 -9.73
C HIS A 2 10.62 -5.86 -10.35
N PRO A 3 10.12 -7.11 -10.30
CA PRO A 3 10.87 -8.29 -10.74
C PRO A 3 11.21 -8.27 -12.24
N ASN A 4 10.45 -7.52 -13.04
CA ASN A 4 10.67 -7.38 -14.48
C ASN A 4 11.61 -6.22 -14.86
N LEU A 5 12.16 -5.49 -13.90
CA LEU A 5 13.15 -4.45 -14.13
C LEU A 5 14.54 -4.97 -13.79
N CYS A 6 15.42 -5.00 -14.79
CA CYS A 6 16.82 -5.33 -14.54
C CYS A 6 17.52 -4.19 -13.80
N THR A 7 18.63 -4.50 -13.11
CA THR A 7 19.43 -3.56 -12.32
C THR A 7 19.91 -2.34 -13.13
N ILE A 8 20.13 -2.53 -14.44
CA ILE A 8 20.52 -1.44 -15.35
C ILE A 8 19.37 -0.47 -15.57
N CYS A 9 18.16 -0.99 -15.84
CA CYS A 9 16.96 -0.18 -16.01
C CYS A 9 16.64 0.60 -14.75
N GLU A 10 16.72 -0.04 -13.58
CA GLU A 10 16.50 0.58 -12.28
C GLU A 10 17.52 1.72 -12.02
N SER A 11 18.81 1.47 -12.29
CA SER A 11 19.87 2.47 -12.17
C SER A 11 19.68 3.63 -13.14
N MET A 12 19.29 3.37 -14.38
CA MET A 12 19.00 4.41 -15.39
C MET A 12 17.78 5.25 -14.98
N PHE A 13 16.69 4.62 -14.53
CA PHE A 13 15.51 5.32 -14.03
C PHE A 13 15.86 6.24 -12.86
N THR A 14 16.58 5.73 -11.88
CA THR A 14 17.05 6.51 -10.74
C THR A 14 17.87 7.72 -11.20
N LYS A 15 18.73 7.54 -12.20
CA LYS A 15 19.61 8.59 -12.73
C LYS A 15 18.84 9.68 -13.50
N VAL A 16 17.85 9.27 -14.30
CA VAL A 16 16.99 10.20 -15.06
C VAL A 16 16.07 10.99 -14.12
N MET A 17 15.48 10.33 -13.14
CA MET A 17 14.55 10.99 -12.20
C MET A 17 15.27 11.92 -11.22
N LYS A 18 16.54 11.70 -10.92
CA LYS A 18 17.38 12.66 -10.16
C LYS A 18 17.48 14.05 -10.82
N GLN A 19 17.40 14.10 -12.15
CA GLN A 19 17.55 15.34 -12.91
C GLN A 19 16.23 16.07 -13.18
N LYS A 20 15.10 15.38 -13.05
CA LYS A 20 13.77 15.93 -13.34
C LYS A 20 12.88 15.84 -12.11
N GLN A 21 12.83 16.88 -11.32
CA GLN A 21 11.82 17.06 -10.27
C GLN A 21 10.48 17.45 -10.92
N VAL A 22 9.89 16.55 -11.69
CA VAL A 22 8.59 16.76 -12.32
C VAL A 22 7.55 15.99 -11.50
N PRO A 23 6.45 16.63 -11.10
CA PRO A 23 5.35 15.92 -10.49
C PRO A 23 4.75 14.94 -11.51
N ILE A 24 4.51 13.71 -11.06
CA ILE A 24 3.86 12.66 -11.84
C ILE A 24 2.61 12.18 -11.13
N PRO A 25 1.52 11.90 -11.86
CA PRO A 25 0.35 11.27 -11.26
C PRO A 25 0.69 9.84 -10.87
N ILE A 26 0.46 9.50 -9.61
CA ILE A 26 0.67 8.14 -9.08
C ILE A 26 -0.49 7.73 -8.21
N THR A 27 -0.63 6.42 -8.00
CA THR A 27 -1.46 5.88 -6.92
C THR A 27 -0.59 5.21 -5.88
N ILE A 28 -0.80 5.58 -4.64
CA ILE A 28 -0.11 5.03 -3.46
C ILE A 28 -1.04 4.08 -2.74
N MET A 29 -0.52 2.90 -2.42
CA MET A 29 -1.16 1.93 -1.56
C MET A 29 -0.27 1.65 -0.34
N PHE A 30 -0.83 1.81 0.86
CA PHE A 30 -0.29 1.24 2.08
C PHE A 30 -1.14 0.05 2.51
N ALA A 31 -0.48 -1.02 2.92
CA ALA A 31 -1.13 -2.18 3.51
C ALA A 31 -0.35 -2.64 4.74
N ASP A 32 -1.06 -3.00 5.81
CA ASP A 32 -0.47 -3.30 7.12
C ASP A 32 -1.29 -4.36 7.88
N ILE A 33 -0.62 -5.18 8.67
CA ILE A 33 -1.28 -6.23 9.45
C ILE A 33 -1.92 -5.63 10.69
N ARG A 34 -3.23 -5.74 10.82
CA ARG A 34 -3.95 -5.36 12.02
C ARG A 34 -3.72 -6.37 13.15
N GLY A 35 -3.44 -5.86 14.34
CA GLY A 35 -3.13 -6.69 15.51
C GLY A 35 -1.67 -7.16 15.58
N TYR A 36 -0.80 -6.78 14.64
CA TYR A 36 0.61 -7.20 14.63
C TYR A 36 1.37 -6.77 15.88
N THR A 37 1.19 -5.54 16.35
CA THR A 37 1.87 -5.03 17.55
C THR A 37 1.48 -5.83 18.80
N ASP A 38 0.20 -6.15 18.95
CA ASP A 38 -0.27 -6.99 20.06
C ASP A 38 0.26 -8.41 19.93
N LEU A 39 0.20 -8.98 18.72
CA LEU A 39 0.75 -10.30 18.42
C LEU A 39 2.24 -10.38 18.77
N SER A 40 3.02 -9.36 18.45
CA SER A 40 4.47 -9.31 18.69
C SER A 40 4.85 -9.36 20.17
N GLN A 41 3.93 -9.03 21.08
CA GLN A 41 4.13 -9.12 22.53
C GLN A 41 3.80 -10.51 23.11
N HIS A 42 3.09 -11.37 22.35
CA HIS A 42 2.54 -12.61 22.85
C HIS A 42 3.11 -13.88 22.19
N ILE A 43 3.88 -13.73 21.09
CA ILE A 43 4.49 -14.86 20.39
C ILE A 43 6.02 -14.72 20.31
N GLU A 44 6.68 -15.84 20.13
CA GLU A 44 8.13 -15.89 19.95
C GLU A 44 8.57 -15.20 18.64
N ALA A 45 9.76 -14.57 18.67
CA ALA A 45 10.31 -13.85 17.53
C ALA A 45 10.40 -14.70 16.24
N THR A 46 10.65 -16.01 16.40
CA THR A 46 10.70 -16.97 15.29
C THR A 46 9.34 -17.16 14.62
N GLU A 47 8.25 -17.19 15.40
CA GLU A 47 6.90 -17.29 14.87
C GLU A 47 6.45 -15.96 14.25
N LEU A 48 6.79 -14.84 14.89
CA LEU A 48 6.55 -13.51 14.34
C LEU A 48 7.22 -13.32 12.98
N ASN A 49 8.45 -13.82 12.82
CA ASN A 49 9.17 -13.79 11.54
C ASN A 49 8.45 -14.61 10.45
N LYS A 50 7.89 -15.78 10.78
CA LYS A 50 7.08 -16.57 9.85
C LYS A 50 5.85 -15.81 9.37
N VAL A 51 5.17 -15.08 10.28
CA VAL A 51 4.02 -14.21 9.95
C VAL A 51 4.44 -13.17 8.91
N LEU A 52 5.55 -12.46 9.15
CA LEU A 52 6.06 -11.44 8.23
C LEU A 52 6.44 -12.03 6.88
N HIS A 53 7.17 -13.14 6.86
CA HIS A 53 7.54 -13.80 5.61
C HIS A 53 6.32 -14.22 4.80
N SER A 54 5.35 -14.91 5.42
CA SER A 54 4.12 -15.31 4.75
C SER A 54 3.35 -14.10 4.22
N PHE A 55 3.30 -13.02 4.98
CA PHE A 55 2.65 -11.79 4.53
C PHE A 55 3.40 -11.12 3.37
N TYR A 56 4.74 -11.09 3.40
CA TYR A 56 5.55 -10.54 2.31
C TYR A 56 5.41 -11.33 1.02
N ASP A 57 5.42 -12.65 1.10
CA ASP A 57 5.29 -13.54 -0.06
C ASP A 57 3.92 -13.43 -0.74
N ARG A 58 2.85 -13.19 0.04
CA ARG A 58 1.48 -13.09 -0.49
C ARG A 58 1.16 -11.77 -1.17
N ARG A 59 1.74 -10.66 -0.69
CA ARG A 59 1.44 -9.32 -1.23
C ARG A 59 2.25 -8.97 -2.46
N SER A 60 3.47 -9.46 -2.54
CA SER A 60 4.36 -9.11 -3.64
C SER A 60 3.80 -9.48 -5.01
N PRO A 61 3.27 -10.69 -5.26
CA PRO A 61 2.64 -11.02 -6.54
C PRO A 61 1.47 -10.10 -6.87
N ALA A 62 0.57 -9.85 -5.93
CA ALA A 62 -0.61 -9.00 -6.15
C ALA A 62 -0.24 -7.58 -6.63
N ILE A 63 0.87 -7.04 -6.13
CA ILE A 63 1.38 -5.72 -6.50
C ILE A 63 2.10 -5.78 -7.86
N TRP A 64 3.00 -6.74 -8.05
CA TRP A 64 3.83 -6.84 -9.25
C TRP A 64 3.06 -7.21 -10.51
N GLU A 65 2.00 -8.02 -10.41
CA GLU A 65 1.12 -8.38 -11.52
C GLU A 65 0.34 -7.17 -12.08
N LYS A 66 0.32 -6.06 -11.33
CA LYS A 66 -0.30 -4.80 -11.73
C LYS A 66 0.69 -3.73 -12.17
N ASP A 67 1.91 -4.13 -12.57
CA ASP A 67 2.99 -3.24 -13.01
C ASP A 67 3.36 -2.15 -11.98
N ALA A 68 3.17 -2.44 -10.70
CA ALA A 68 3.52 -1.57 -9.60
C ALA A 68 4.85 -1.96 -8.96
N ILE A 69 5.46 -1.04 -8.24
CA ILE A 69 6.65 -1.31 -7.45
C ILE A 69 6.32 -1.40 -5.97
N ILE A 70 6.98 -2.31 -5.28
CA ILE A 70 7.12 -2.26 -3.84
C ILE A 70 8.28 -1.31 -3.55
N ASN A 71 7.98 -0.12 -3.05
CA ASN A 71 8.99 0.88 -2.75
C ASN A 71 9.78 0.50 -1.50
N LYS A 72 9.08 0.16 -0.42
CA LYS A 72 9.71 -0.31 0.82
C LYS A 72 8.75 -1.10 1.69
N PHE A 73 9.34 -1.89 2.58
CA PHE A 73 8.69 -2.47 3.75
C PHE A 73 9.00 -1.62 4.98
N ILE A 74 8.00 -1.34 5.80
CA ILE A 74 8.11 -0.53 7.02
C ILE A 74 7.53 -1.36 8.16
N GLY A 75 8.36 -2.22 8.77
CA GLY A 75 7.88 -3.23 9.70
C GLY A 75 6.92 -4.20 9.00
N ASP A 76 5.70 -4.32 9.50
CA ASP A 76 4.61 -5.11 8.92
C ASP A 76 3.82 -4.36 7.81
N ALA A 77 4.17 -3.12 7.51
CA ALA A 77 3.55 -2.36 6.43
C ALA A 77 4.32 -2.46 5.10
N VAL A 78 3.60 -2.31 3.99
CA VAL A 78 4.15 -2.15 2.64
C VAL A 78 3.70 -0.82 2.04
N LEU A 79 4.64 -0.14 1.38
CA LEU A 79 4.37 0.98 0.50
C LEU A 79 4.52 0.51 -0.94
N ALA A 80 3.43 0.51 -1.69
CA ALA A 80 3.40 0.23 -3.12
C ALA A 80 3.04 1.47 -3.92
N ILE A 81 3.66 1.60 -5.11
CA ILE A 81 3.50 2.74 -6.01
C ILE A 81 3.08 2.21 -7.38
N PHE A 82 1.95 2.72 -7.88
CA PHE A 82 1.39 2.41 -9.19
C PHE A 82 1.57 3.62 -10.12
N ASN A 83 1.67 3.38 -11.42
CA ASN A 83 2.03 4.33 -12.47
C ASN A 83 3.52 4.74 -12.47
N PHE A 84 4.36 3.92 -11.86
CA PHE A 84 5.80 4.11 -11.85
C PHE A 84 6.52 2.76 -11.69
N PRO A 85 7.61 2.46 -12.43
CA PRO A 85 8.20 3.23 -13.51
C PRO A 85 7.47 3.11 -14.85
N LEU A 86 6.51 2.18 -14.94
CA LEU A 86 5.67 1.97 -16.11
C LEU A 86 4.41 2.82 -15.99
N THR A 87 4.21 3.71 -16.96
CA THR A 87 3.01 4.57 -16.99
C THR A 87 1.81 3.78 -17.49
N ARG A 88 0.72 3.82 -16.74
CA ARG A 88 -0.54 3.14 -17.04
C ARG A 88 -1.73 4.07 -16.78
N ASN A 89 -2.63 4.20 -17.75
CA ASN A 89 -3.85 5.00 -17.58
C ASN A 89 -4.82 4.39 -16.56
N ASP A 90 -4.72 3.08 -16.31
CA ASP A 90 -5.56 2.30 -15.40
C ASP A 90 -4.93 2.07 -14.02
N HIS A 91 -3.89 2.83 -13.66
CA HIS A 91 -3.11 2.63 -12.43
C HIS A 91 -3.97 2.70 -11.15
N VAL A 92 -5.04 3.50 -11.14
CA VAL A 92 -5.96 3.60 -10.00
C VAL A 92 -6.76 2.31 -9.84
N ALA A 93 -7.35 1.81 -10.91
CA ALA A 93 -8.08 0.54 -10.90
C ALA A 93 -7.16 -0.64 -10.58
N ASN A 94 -5.94 -0.64 -11.10
CA ASN A 94 -4.91 -1.63 -10.80
C ASN A 94 -4.52 -1.65 -9.32
N ALA A 95 -4.43 -0.49 -8.67
CA ALA A 95 -4.16 -0.41 -7.24
C ALA A 95 -5.30 -1.01 -6.40
N VAL A 96 -6.55 -0.75 -6.78
CA VAL A 96 -7.72 -1.34 -6.12
C VAL A 96 -7.76 -2.86 -6.32
N GLN A 97 -7.54 -3.34 -7.54
CA GLN A 97 -7.49 -4.79 -7.82
C GLN A 97 -6.37 -5.49 -7.05
N ALA A 98 -5.18 -4.87 -6.97
CA ALA A 98 -4.06 -5.38 -6.17
C ALA A 98 -4.42 -5.47 -4.69
N ALA A 99 -5.12 -4.46 -4.15
CA ALA A 99 -5.57 -4.45 -2.76
C ALA A 99 -6.57 -5.58 -2.46
N LEU A 100 -7.55 -5.80 -3.32
CA LEU A 100 -8.53 -6.89 -3.17
C LEU A 100 -7.86 -8.27 -3.28
N GLN A 101 -6.95 -8.43 -4.24
CA GLN A 101 -6.18 -9.67 -4.37
C GLN A 101 -5.31 -9.92 -3.14
N LEU A 102 -4.70 -8.88 -2.59
CA LEU A 102 -3.92 -8.96 -1.35
C LEU A 102 -4.79 -9.36 -0.17
N GLN A 103 -5.99 -8.77 -0.01
CA GLN A 103 -6.95 -9.17 1.02
C GLN A 103 -7.32 -10.66 0.87
N HIS A 104 -7.64 -11.08 -0.34
CA HIS A 104 -7.97 -12.48 -0.61
C HIS A 104 -6.80 -13.43 -0.25
N ASN A 105 -5.59 -13.09 -0.69
CA ASN A 105 -4.39 -13.89 -0.41
C ASN A 105 -4.07 -14.00 1.10
N CYS A 106 -4.54 -13.03 1.90
CA CYS A 106 -4.27 -12.98 3.34
C CYS A 106 -5.42 -13.53 4.20
N GLN A 107 -6.55 -13.95 3.62
CA GLN A 107 -7.69 -14.49 4.38
C GLN A 107 -7.32 -15.71 5.22
N SER A 108 -6.48 -16.61 4.69
CA SER A 108 -6.03 -17.83 5.37
C SER A 108 -4.82 -17.62 6.29
N LEU A 109 -4.28 -16.40 6.37
CA LEU A 109 -3.05 -16.12 7.10
C LEU A 109 -3.14 -16.54 8.58
N LYS A 110 -4.28 -16.29 9.23
CA LYS A 110 -4.52 -16.63 10.63
C LYS A 110 -4.50 -18.14 10.88
N GLU A 111 -5.16 -18.90 10.00
CA GLU A 111 -5.26 -20.36 10.11
C GLU A 111 -3.90 -21.04 9.89
N GLU A 112 -3.15 -20.58 8.89
CA GLU A 112 -1.83 -21.15 8.55
C GLU A 112 -0.77 -20.93 9.63
N ILE A 113 -0.85 -19.81 10.34
CA ILE A 113 0.07 -19.48 11.43
C ILE A 113 -0.32 -20.23 12.72
N GLY A 114 -1.49 -20.89 12.73
CA GLY A 114 -1.97 -21.64 13.89
C GLY A 114 -2.32 -20.77 15.10
N LEU A 115 -2.62 -19.48 14.88
CA LEU A 115 -3.01 -18.56 15.93
C LEU A 115 -4.35 -18.98 16.52
N LYS A 116 -4.29 -19.46 17.78
CA LYS A 116 -5.45 -19.80 18.58
C LYS A 116 -5.95 -18.54 19.28
N GLY A 117 -7.25 -18.29 19.21
CA GLY A 117 -7.90 -17.21 19.96
C GLY A 117 -8.67 -16.21 19.09
N ASN A 118 -9.27 -15.23 19.77
CA ASN A 118 -10.18 -14.24 19.16
C ASN A 118 -9.44 -13.02 18.56
N GLN A 119 -8.13 -13.14 18.32
CA GLN A 119 -7.34 -12.07 17.73
C GLN A 119 -7.74 -11.87 16.27
N SER A 120 -8.17 -10.66 15.93
CA SER A 120 -8.49 -10.28 14.56
C SER A 120 -7.19 -9.96 13.81
N LEU A 121 -6.59 -10.97 13.20
CA LEU A 121 -5.53 -10.75 12.24
C LEU A 121 -6.18 -10.48 10.87
N GLY A 122 -5.88 -9.36 10.29
CA GLY A 122 -6.35 -8.98 8.96
C GLY A 122 -5.50 -7.85 8.41
N VAL A 123 -5.67 -7.53 7.14
CA VAL A 123 -4.91 -6.46 6.51
C VAL A 123 -5.78 -5.22 6.39
N GLY A 124 -5.29 -4.08 6.88
CA GLY A 124 -5.89 -2.77 6.63
C GLY A 124 -5.17 -2.10 5.46
N ILE A 125 -5.90 -1.67 4.44
CA ILE A 125 -5.33 -1.08 3.23
C ILE A 125 -5.88 0.33 3.03
N GLY A 126 -4.98 1.29 2.73
CA GLY A 126 -5.31 2.66 2.36
C GLY A 126 -4.78 3.00 0.98
N ILE A 127 -5.64 3.57 0.11
CA ILE A 127 -5.26 3.94 -1.26
C ILE A 127 -5.65 5.40 -1.53
N HIS A 128 -4.71 6.15 -2.08
CA HIS A 128 -4.94 7.49 -2.58
C HIS A 128 -4.17 7.74 -3.88
N THR A 129 -4.72 8.60 -4.74
CA THR A 129 -4.12 8.99 -6.02
C THR A 129 -3.93 10.50 -6.07
N GLY A 130 -2.85 10.93 -6.71
CA GLY A 130 -2.54 12.35 -6.89
C GLY A 130 -1.13 12.55 -7.43
N GLU A 131 -0.74 13.81 -7.55
CA GLU A 131 0.60 14.17 -8.00
C GLU A 131 1.64 14.04 -6.89
N CYS A 132 2.79 13.48 -7.21
CA CYS A 132 3.94 13.44 -6.33
C CYS A 132 5.25 13.59 -7.08
N PHE A 133 6.32 13.84 -6.35
CA PHE A 133 7.67 13.75 -6.86
C PHE A 133 8.25 12.37 -6.54
N MET A 134 8.81 11.71 -7.56
CA MET A 134 9.65 10.54 -7.37
C MET A 134 11.11 11.00 -7.31
N GLY A 135 11.81 10.67 -6.27
CA GLY A 135 13.16 11.16 -6.11
C GLY A 135 13.96 10.49 -5.00
N GLU A 136 15.24 10.86 -4.97
CA GLU A 136 16.19 10.44 -3.96
C GLU A 136 16.19 11.43 -2.80
N VAL A 137 16.03 10.93 -1.59
CA VAL A 137 16.06 11.70 -0.34
C VAL A 137 17.29 11.32 0.47
N GLY A 138 17.95 12.33 1.04
CA GLY A 138 19.11 12.15 1.88
C GLY A 138 20.45 12.29 1.14
N THR A 139 21.49 12.60 1.90
CA THR A 139 22.86 12.79 1.40
C THR A 139 23.77 11.64 1.82
N ALA A 140 23.74 11.25 3.08
CA ALA A 140 24.55 10.16 3.62
C ALA A 140 23.92 8.78 3.37
N TYR A 141 22.63 8.67 3.58
CA TYR A 141 21.80 7.53 3.19
C TYR A 141 20.76 7.99 2.16
N LYS A 142 20.81 7.39 1.00
CA LYS A 142 19.96 7.76 -0.13
C LYS A 142 18.81 6.78 -0.27
N ASP A 143 17.59 7.29 -0.15
CA ASP A 143 16.35 6.54 -0.30
C ASP A 143 15.57 7.06 -1.51
N PHE A 144 15.33 6.22 -2.51
CA PHE A 144 14.49 6.57 -3.64
C PHE A 144 13.03 6.27 -3.32
N THR A 145 12.21 7.32 -3.27
CA THR A 145 10.84 7.20 -2.79
C THR A 145 9.90 8.25 -3.40
N ALA A 146 8.59 8.05 -3.23
CA ALA A 146 7.59 9.06 -3.51
C ALA A 146 7.56 10.13 -2.40
N ILE A 147 7.45 11.39 -2.81
CA ILE A 147 7.47 12.55 -1.90
C ILE A 147 6.27 13.43 -2.22
N GLY A 148 5.42 13.67 -1.24
CA GLY A 148 4.27 14.56 -1.38
C GLY A 148 3.11 14.23 -0.46
N PRO A 149 2.08 15.10 -0.44
CA PRO A 149 0.89 14.91 0.39
C PRO A 149 0.15 13.59 0.11
N VAL A 150 0.21 13.11 -1.15
CA VAL A 150 -0.43 11.86 -1.58
C VAL A 150 0.05 10.65 -0.76
N VAL A 151 1.34 10.58 -0.42
CA VAL A 151 1.91 9.50 0.39
C VAL A 151 1.36 9.56 1.81
N ASN A 152 1.34 10.77 2.39
CA ASN A 152 0.85 10.97 3.75
C ASN A 152 -0.62 10.61 3.88
N LEU A 153 -1.45 11.03 2.91
CA LEU A 153 -2.88 10.75 2.95
C LEU A 153 -3.17 9.25 2.81
N ALA A 154 -2.50 8.54 1.89
CA ALA A 154 -2.61 7.09 1.76
C ALA A 154 -2.23 6.35 3.05
N SER A 155 -1.14 6.78 3.71
CA SER A 155 -0.73 6.23 5.01
C SER A 155 -1.78 6.47 6.11
N ARG A 156 -2.41 7.66 6.15
CA ARG A 156 -3.46 7.96 7.14
C ARG A 156 -4.75 7.17 6.88
N LEU A 157 -5.12 6.98 5.63
CA LEU A 157 -6.24 6.10 5.26
C LEU A 157 -5.98 4.68 5.73
N GLN A 158 -4.78 4.15 5.45
CA GLN A 158 -4.39 2.84 5.92
C GLN A 158 -4.53 2.74 7.44
N GLY A 159 -4.06 3.75 8.20
CA GLY A 159 -4.22 3.80 9.66
C GLY A 159 -5.68 3.80 10.14
N ALA A 160 -6.62 4.30 9.33
CA ALA A 160 -8.05 4.34 9.62
C ALA A 160 -8.83 3.11 9.13
N ALA A 161 -8.24 2.30 8.26
CA ALA A 161 -8.84 1.06 7.76
C ALA A 161 -8.85 -0.02 8.84
N GLY A 162 -9.95 -0.73 8.99
CA GLY A 162 -10.06 -1.91 9.86
C GLY A 162 -9.38 -3.15 9.25
N ALA A 163 -9.39 -4.25 10.02
CA ALA A 163 -8.94 -5.56 9.53
C ALA A 163 -9.87 -6.04 8.41
N GLY A 164 -9.30 -6.36 7.23
CA GLY A 164 -10.05 -6.76 6.05
C GLY A 164 -10.63 -5.59 5.24
N GLU A 165 -10.40 -4.32 5.63
CA GLU A 165 -10.91 -3.16 4.89
C GLU A 165 -9.91 -2.65 3.85
N VAL A 166 -10.44 -2.28 2.68
CA VAL A 166 -9.76 -1.46 1.67
C VAL A 166 -10.43 -0.09 1.70
N LEU A 167 -9.74 0.90 2.25
CA LEU A 167 -10.23 2.27 2.41
C LEU A 167 -9.59 3.17 1.36
N VAL A 168 -10.39 3.83 0.55
CA VAL A 168 -9.95 4.69 -0.54
C VAL A 168 -10.51 6.10 -0.40
N THR A 169 -9.87 7.10 -1.01
CA THR A 169 -10.43 8.46 -1.10
C THR A 169 -11.49 8.57 -2.19
N ALA A 170 -12.21 9.68 -2.20
CA ALA A 170 -13.20 9.99 -3.23
C ALA A 170 -12.58 10.02 -4.64
N GLU A 171 -11.36 10.54 -4.78
CA GLU A 171 -10.64 10.59 -6.05
C GLU A 171 -10.38 9.19 -6.60
N VAL A 172 -9.99 8.23 -5.76
CA VAL A 172 -9.83 6.83 -6.15
C VAL A 172 -11.18 6.19 -6.45
N PHE A 173 -12.18 6.43 -5.59
CA PHE A 173 -13.51 5.84 -5.73
C PHE A 173 -14.18 6.21 -7.05
N GLU A 174 -14.06 7.46 -7.51
CA GLU A 174 -14.62 7.91 -8.80
C GLU A 174 -14.14 7.07 -10.00
N HIS A 175 -12.92 6.52 -9.95
CA HIS A 175 -12.39 5.64 -10.99
C HIS A 175 -12.96 4.21 -10.99
N VAL A 176 -13.55 3.79 -9.87
CA VAL A 176 -13.98 2.39 -9.68
C VAL A 176 -15.42 2.24 -9.22
N LYS A 177 -16.18 3.33 -9.06
CA LYS A 177 -17.52 3.36 -8.48
C LYS A 177 -18.52 2.39 -9.13
N ASP A 178 -18.41 2.19 -10.44
CA ASP A 178 -19.30 1.28 -11.17
C ASP A 178 -19.07 -0.20 -10.79
N GLN A 179 -17.87 -0.52 -10.28
CA GLN A 179 -17.52 -1.85 -9.80
C GLN A 179 -17.94 -2.06 -8.33
N PHE A 180 -18.17 -0.97 -7.58
CA PHE A 180 -18.47 -1.01 -6.14
C PHE A 180 -19.73 -0.20 -5.79
N PRO A 181 -20.91 -0.59 -6.31
CA PRO A 181 -22.16 0.18 -6.10
C PRO A 181 -22.60 0.19 -4.63
N ASN A 182 -22.11 -0.75 -3.81
CA ASN A 182 -22.45 -0.88 -2.38
C ASN A 182 -21.35 -0.35 -1.45
N ALA A 183 -20.34 0.37 -1.97
CA ALA A 183 -19.27 0.91 -1.16
C ALA A 183 -19.80 1.84 -0.06
N GLN A 184 -19.31 1.65 1.17
CA GLN A 184 -19.75 2.44 2.32
C GLN A 184 -18.92 3.72 2.41
N SER A 185 -19.57 4.87 2.36
CA SER A 185 -18.91 6.16 2.60
C SER A 185 -18.65 6.37 4.08
N ARG A 186 -17.47 6.92 4.42
CA ARG A 186 -17.06 7.23 5.78
C ARG A 186 -16.38 8.60 5.83
N LYS A 187 -16.85 9.50 6.70
CA LYS A 187 -16.17 10.77 6.97
C LYS A 187 -15.06 10.53 7.99
N LEU A 188 -13.85 10.92 7.63
CA LEU A 188 -12.64 10.64 8.41
C LEU A 188 -11.99 11.94 8.88
N THR A 189 -11.67 12.00 10.16
CA THR A 189 -10.74 12.99 10.71
C THR A 189 -9.37 12.33 10.81
N LEU A 190 -8.46 12.75 9.94
CA LEU A 190 -7.12 12.16 9.82
C LEU A 190 -6.08 13.08 10.45
N LYS A 191 -5.15 12.52 11.21
CA LYS A 191 -4.10 13.29 11.89
C LYS A 191 -3.25 14.07 10.89
N GLY A 192 -3.19 15.41 11.06
CA GLY A 192 -2.41 16.29 10.18
C GLY A 192 -3.09 16.64 8.84
N VAL A 193 -4.40 16.34 8.72
CA VAL A 193 -5.26 16.79 7.62
C VAL A 193 -6.30 17.72 8.21
N GLU A 194 -6.34 18.99 7.75
CA GLU A 194 -7.15 20.05 8.35
C GLU A 194 -8.66 19.90 8.05
N HIS A 195 -9.00 19.17 6.99
CA HIS A 195 -10.39 18.99 6.54
C HIS A 195 -10.83 17.53 6.68
N LEU A 196 -12.14 17.33 6.74
CA LEU A 196 -12.72 15.99 6.70
C LEU A 196 -12.46 15.33 5.35
N VAL A 197 -11.95 14.11 5.38
CA VAL A 197 -11.73 13.30 4.18
C VAL A 197 -12.90 12.35 3.99
N ASN A 198 -13.50 12.37 2.80
CA ASN A 198 -14.49 11.37 2.42
C ASN A 198 -13.77 10.10 1.96
N GLY A 199 -13.83 9.07 2.79
CA GLY A 199 -13.33 7.74 2.47
C GLY A 199 -14.46 6.81 2.03
N PHE A 200 -14.11 5.79 1.27
CA PHE A 200 -15.00 4.72 0.84
C PHE A 200 -14.38 3.37 1.15
N VAL A 201 -15.14 2.51 1.81
CA VAL A 201 -14.74 1.13 2.09
C VAL A 201 -15.19 0.27 0.92
N LEU A 202 -14.23 -0.37 0.26
CA LEU A 202 -14.49 -1.28 -0.84
C LEU A 202 -14.53 -2.72 -0.30
N SER A 203 -15.54 -3.47 -0.69
CA SER A 203 -15.77 -4.87 -0.29
C SER A 203 -16.32 -5.69 -1.46
#